data_dde48f4bf4c4cdfc3dbdb5502a03a73f
#
_entry.id   dde48f4bf4c4cdfc3dbdb5502a03a73f
#
_cell.length_a   1.000
_cell.length_b   1.000
_cell.length_c   1.000
_cell.angle_alpha   90.00
_cell.angle_beta   90.00
_cell.angle_gamma   90.00
#
_symmetry.space_group_name_H-M   'P 1'
#
loop_
_entity.id
_entity.type
_entity.pdbx_description
1 polymer ?
#
loop_
_entity_poly.entity_id
_entity_poly.type
_entity_poly.pdbx_seq_one_letter_code
_entity_poly.pdbx_strand_id
1 'polypeptide(L)'
;MKPFFDNDLGRIYQGDCLEVMKEFPPESIDLLLTDPPYGYSFLGKDWDRAVPKVDIWKECNRILKPGSFAFIMSAPRLDCLSRMALNLSEAGFEIGFSPIYWAYHSGFPKALDISKVID
;
A
#
# COMPACT_ATOMS: atom_id res chain seq x y z
N MET A 1 -15.75 5.66 -14.27
CA MET A 1 -14.84 6.83 -14.46
C MET A 1 -14.08 6.70 -15.77
N LYS A 2 -13.84 7.83 -16.50
CA LYS A 2 -13.05 7.78 -17.75
C LYS A 2 -11.57 7.70 -17.39
N PRO A 3 -10.78 6.75 -17.98
CA PRO A 3 -9.34 6.69 -17.74
C PRO A 3 -8.64 7.95 -18.26
N PHE A 4 -7.56 8.36 -17.58
CA PHE A 4 -6.65 9.41 -18.03
C PHE A 4 -5.86 8.98 -19.28
N PHE A 5 -5.50 7.69 -19.31
CA PHE A 5 -4.84 7.05 -20.43
C PHE A 5 -5.44 5.66 -20.66
N ASP A 6 -5.65 5.27 -21.93
CA ASP A 6 -6.21 3.97 -22.32
C ASP A 6 -5.57 3.49 -23.61
N ASN A 7 -5.02 2.27 -23.61
CA ASN A 7 -4.57 1.56 -24.78
C ASN A 7 -4.69 0.03 -24.60
N ASP A 8 -4.27 -0.73 -25.58
CA ASP A 8 -4.36 -2.20 -25.57
C ASP A 8 -3.52 -2.87 -24.47
N LEU A 9 -2.54 -2.17 -23.89
CA LEU A 9 -1.63 -2.69 -22.88
C LEU A 9 -2.04 -2.30 -21.46
N GLY A 10 -2.85 -1.24 -21.28
CA GLY A 10 -3.24 -0.82 -19.95
C GLY A 10 -4.01 0.49 -19.88
N ARG A 11 -4.53 0.75 -18.70
CA ARG A 11 -5.28 1.96 -18.37
C ARG A 11 -4.69 2.65 -17.15
N ILE A 12 -4.66 3.98 -17.20
CA ILE A 12 -4.27 4.80 -16.06
C ILE A 12 -5.46 5.63 -15.63
N TYR A 13 -5.78 5.56 -14.35
CA TYR A 13 -6.81 6.37 -13.74
C TYR A 13 -6.16 7.39 -12.80
N GLN A 14 -6.63 8.62 -12.85
CA GLN A 14 -6.21 9.67 -11.93
C GLN A 14 -7.35 9.99 -10.97
N GLY A 15 -7.12 9.88 -9.68
CA GLY A 15 -8.12 10.17 -8.66
C GLY A 15 -7.80 9.50 -7.32
N ASP A 16 -8.71 9.65 -6.38
CA ASP A 16 -8.68 8.88 -5.14
C ASP A 16 -8.85 7.39 -5.46
N CYS A 17 -7.92 6.56 -4.99
CA CYS A 17 -7.90 5.14 -5.35
C CYS A 17 -9.16 4.41 -4.87
N LEU A 18 -9.72 4.79 -3.71
CA LEU A 18 -10.94 4.19 -3.18
C LEU A 18 -12.14 4.48 -4.10
N GLU A 19 -12.25 5.71 -4.60
CA GLU A 19 -13.33 6.08 -5.52
C GLU A 19 -13.14 5.42 -6.90
N VAL A 20 -11.91 5.33 -7.37
CA VAL A 20 -11.60 4.64 -8.64
C VAL A 20 -11.94 3.15 -8.55
N MET A 21 -11.54 2.48 -7.46
CA MET A 21 -11.78 1.05 -7.31
C MET A 21 -13.27 0.68 -7.25
N LYS A 22 -14.14 1.56 -6.75
CA LYS A 22 -15.60 1.34 -6.76
C LYS A 22 -16.18 1.12 -8.15
N GLU A 23 -15.52 1.62 -9.18
CA GLU A 23 -15.95 1.42 -10.57
C GLU A 23 -15.61 0.03 -11.14
N PHE A 24 -14.72 -0.71 -10.45
CA PHE A 24 -14.33 -2.05 -10.89
C PHE A 24 -15.34 -3.09 -10.38
N PRO A 25 -15.72 -4.06 -11.23
CA PRO A 25 -16.52 -5.19 -10.77
C PRO A 25 -15.81 -5.96 -9.65
N PRO A 26 -16.56 -6.60 -8.73
CA PRO A 26 -15.96 -7.53 -7.80
C PRO A 26 -15.31 -8.69 -8.56
N GLU A 27 -14.28 -9.28 -7.95
CA GLU A 27 -13.59 -10.48 -8.47
C GLU A 27 -13.11 -10.33 -9.93
N SER A 28 -12.63 -9.13 -10.32
CA SER A 28 -12.23 -8.82 -11.69
C SER A 28 -10.71 -8.70 -11.88
N ILE A 29 -9.93 -8.61 -10.80
CA ILE A 29 -8.50 -8.36 -10.81
C ILE A 29 -7.74 -9.63 -10.40
N ASP A 30 -6.73 -9.98 -11.17
CA ASP A 30 -5.93 -11.20 -10.96
C ASP A 30 -4.76 -11.01 -9.99
N LEU A 31 -4.30 -9.78 -9.81
CA LEU A 31 -3.13 -9.45 -8.97
C LEU A 31 -3.20 -8.02 -8.47
N LEU A 32 -2.88 -7.81 -7.19
CA LEU A 32 -2.59 -6.49 -6.64
C LEU A 32 -1.08 -6.34 -6.42
N LEU A 33 -0.50 -5.27 -6.97
CA LEU A 33 0.87 -4.85 -6.69
C LEU A 33 0.87 -3.37 -6.36
N THR A 34 1.30 -3.00 -5.15
CA THR A 34 1.23 -1.61 -4.70
C THR A 34 2.36 -1.23 -3.75
N ASP A 35 2.78 0.03 -3.86
CA ASP A 35 3.72 0.71 -2.96
C ASP A 35 2.98 1.86 -2.27
N PRO A 36 2.24 1.56 -1.19
CA PRO A 36 1.41 2.55 -0.51
C PRO A 36 2.23 3.42 0.45
N PRO A 37 1.67 4.52 1.00
CA PRO A 37 2.27 5.26 2.10
C PRO A 37 2.60 4.36 3.30
N TYR A 38 3.79 4.55 3.90
CA TYR A 38 4.27 3.70 5.01
C TYR A 38 3.97 4.25 6.41
N GLY A 39 3.49 5.47 6.49
CA GLY A 39 3.22 6.13 7.79
C GLY A 39 4.47 6.70 8.46
N TYR A 40 5.48 7.08 7.68
CA TYR A 40 6.72 7.67 8.18
C TYR A 40 6.68 9.18 8.34
N SER A 41 5.64 9.83 7.85
CA SER A 41 5.61 11.30 7.66
C SER A 41 6.81 11.78 6.83
N PHE A 42 7.08 11.08 5.71
CA PHE A 42 8.25 11.34 4.87
C PHE A 42 8.35 12.83 4.50
N LEU A 43 9.44 13.48 4.90
CA LEU A 43 9.66 14.93 4.77
C LEU A 43 8.51 15.79 5.34
N GLY A 44 7.81 15.32 6.36
CA GLY A 44 6.67 16.01 6.97
C GLY A 44 5.42 16.07 6.08
N LYS A 45 5.36 15.26 5.03
CA LYS A 45 4.22 15.23 4.09
C LYS A 45 2.99 14.56 4.70
N ASP A 46 1.85 15.19 4.52
CA ASP A 46 0.58 14.74 5.10
C ASP A 46 0.11 13.40 4.55
N TRP A 47 0.40 13.10 3.28
CA TRP A 47 0.00 11.86 2.63
C TRP A 47 0.68 10.62 3.21
N ASP A 48 1.81 10.77 3.93
CA ASP A 48 2.54 9.65 4.54
C ASP A 48 2.47 9.69 6.08
N ARG A 49 1.44 10.29 6.67
CA ARG A 49 1.26 10.33 8.14
C ARG A 49 0.78 9.02 8.73
N ALA A 50 0.16 8.17 7.93
CA ALA A 50 -0.36 6.89 8.36
C ALA A 50 -0.34 5.88 7.22
N VAL A 51 -0.33 4.58 7.57
CA VAL A 51 -0.61 3.51 6.61
C VAL A 51 -2.05 3.63 6.09
N PRO A 52 -2.35 3.12 4.89
CA PRO A 52 -3.71 3.16 4.35
C PRO A 52 -4.74 2.54 5.29
N LYS A 53 -5.91 3.15 5.33
CA LYS A 53 -7.04 2.70 6.16
C LYS A 53 -7.58 1.37 5.67
N VAL A 54 -8.22 0.64 6.56
CA VAL A 54 -8.83 -0.67 6.29
C VAL A 54 -9.82 -0.64 5.11
N ASP A 55 -10.57 0.47 4.94
CA ASP A 55 -11.55 0.58 3.85
C ASP A 55 -10.93 0.50 2.45
N ILE A 56 -9.70 1.02 2.27
CA ILE A 56 -8.95 0.87 1.02
C ILE A 56 -8.66 -0.60 0.76
N TRP A 57 -8.21 -1.32 1.77
CA TRP A 57 -7.88 -2.74 1.66
C TRP A 57 -9.11 -3.62 1.47
N LYS A 58 -10.24 -3.28 2.08
CA LYS A 58 -11.53 -3.96 1.83
C LYS A 58 -11.94 -3.84 0.37
N GLU A 59 -11.75 -2.67 -0.21
CA GLU A 59 -12.07 -2.45 -1.62
C GLU A 59 -11.08 -3.19 -2.54
N CYS A 60 -9.79 -3.20 -2.22
CA CYS A 60 -8.80 -4.04 -2.90
C CYS A 60 -9.20 -5.52 -2.86
N ASN A 61 -9.60 -6.03 -1.68
CA ASN A 61 -10.02 -7.42 -1.54
C ASN A 61 -11.29 -7.72 -2.34
N ARG A 62 -12.25 -6.80 -2.38
CA ARG A 62 -13.50 -6.95 -3.15
C ARG A 62 -13.25 -7.14 -4.64
N ILE A 63 -12.32 -6.38 -5.23
CA ILE A 63 -12.05 -6.44 -6.68
C ILE A 63 -11.11 -7.58 -7.07
N LEU A 64 -10.33 -8.13 -6.13
CA LEU A 64 -9.48 -9.29 -6.37
C LEU A 64 -10.30 -10.56 -6.52
N LYS A 65 -9.90 -11.42 -7.45
CA LYS A 65 -10.47 -12.77 -7.58
C LYS A 65 -10.10 -13.63 -6.38
N PRO A 66 -10.95 -14.56 -5.96
CA PRO A 66 -10.61 -15.52 -4.90
C PRO A 66 -9.31 -16.28 -5.23
N GLY A 67 -8.42 -16.40 -4.27
CA GLY A 67 -7.12 -17.06 -4.44
C GLY A 67 -6.05 -16.23 -5.14
N SER A 68 -6.32 -14.98 -5.50
CA SER A 68 -5.34 -14.06 -6.05
C SER A 68 -4.33 -13.60 -5.01
N PHE A 69 -3.13 -13.22 -5.46
CA PHE A 69 -2.10 -12.66 -4.61
C PHE A 69 -2.13 -11.13 -4.57
N ALA A 70 -1.77 -10.59 -3.39
CA ALA A 70 -1.51 -9.18 -3.20
C ALA A 70 -0.06 -8.99 -2.72
N PHE A 71 0.73 -8.23 -3.48
CA PHE A 71 2.08 -7.81 -3.11
C PHE A 71 2.04 -6.35 -2.67
N ILE A 72 2.26 -6.14 -1.39
CA ILE A 72 2.12 -4.83 -0.76
C ILE A 72 3.46 -4.46 -0.14
N MET A 73 4.08 -3.42 -0.66
CA MET A 73 5.33 -2.90 -0.12
C MET A 73 5.09 -2.24 1.23
N SER A 74 6.04 -2.39 2.12
CA SER A 74 6.06 -1.72 3.41
C SER A 74 7.49 -1.53 3.88
N ALA A 75 7.69 -0.53 4.73
CA ALA A 75 8.98 -0.37 5.39
C ALA A 75 9.13 -1.41 6.52
N PRO A 76 10.38 -1.83 6.82
CA PRO A 76 10.64 -2.86 7.83
C PRO A 76 10.48 -2.37 9.27
N ARG A 77 10.13 -1.10 9.49
CA ARG A 77 9.90 -0.54 10.83
C ARG A 77 8.68 -1.21 11.47
N LEU A 78 8.87 -1.77 12.66
CA LEU A 78 7.90 -2.65 13.31
C LEU A 78 6.51 -2.01 13.48
N ASP A 79 6.46 -0.74 13.89
CA ASP A 79 5.20 -0.02 14.13
C ASP A 79 4.37 0.17 12.85
N CYS A 80 5.02 0.42 11.72
CA CYS A 80 4.37 0.60 10.42
C CYS A 80 3.99 -0.75 9.81
N LEU A 81 4.92 -1.70 9.81
CA LEU A 81 4.71 -3.03 9.25
C LEU A 81 3.59 -3.79 9.98
N SER A 82 3.59 -3.78 11.31
CA SER A 82 2.55 -4.47 12.09
C SER A 82 1.18 -3.84 11.89
N ARG A 83 1.09 -2.52 11.82
CA ARG A 83 -0.18 -1.83 11.55
C ARG A 83 -0.69 -2.14 10.14
N MET A 84 0.20 -2.16 9.14
CA MET A 84 -0.16 -2.56 7.78
C MET A 84 -0.73 -3.99 7.77
N ALA A 85 -0.03 -4.94 8.40
CA ALA A 85 -0.45 -6.33 8.47
C ALA A 85 -1.82 -6.49 9.16
N LEU A 86 -2.05 -5.77 10.28
CA LEU A 86 -3.34 -5.80 10.97
C LEU A 86 -4.47 -5.24 10.10
N ASN A 87 -4.24 -4.12 9.42
CA ASN A 87 -5.25 -3.54 8.52
C ASN A 87 -5.60 -4.48 7.37
N LEU A 88 -4.61 -5.19 6.81
CA LEU A 88 -4.82 -6.18 5.76
C LEU A 88 -5.62 -7.38 6.28
N SER A 89 -5.27 -7.90 7.45
CA SER A 89 -6.02 -8.99 8.08
C SER A 89 -7.47 -8.61 8.37
N GLU A 90 -7.71 -7.40 8.88
CA GLU A 90 -9.06 -6.88 9.12
C GLU A 90 -9.86 -6.69 7.82
N ALA A 91 -9.19 -6.40 6.72
CA ALA A 91 -9.80 -6.31 5.40
C ALA A 91 -10.08 -7.67 4.75
N GLY A 92 -9.69 -8.78 5.37
CA GLY A 92 -9.96 -10.14 4.90
C GLY A 92 -8.84 -10.78 4.09
N PHE A 93 -7.64 -10.20 4.09
CA PHE A 93 -6.47 -10.85 3.48
C PHE A 93 -5.87 -11.91 4.38
N GLU A 94 -5.47 -13.03 3.79
CA GLU A 94 -4.64 -14.04 4.46
C GLU A 94 -3.19 -13.54 4.53
N ILE A 95 -2.70 -13.28 5.75
CA ILE A 95 -1.36 -12.72 5.98
C ILE A 95 -0.35 -13.73 6.55
N GLY A 96 -0.69 -15.03 6.56
CA GLY A 96 0.13 -16.10 7.13
C GLY A 96 1.37 -16.49 6.29
N PHE A 97 1.93 -15.57 5.51
CA PHE A 97 3.09 -15.78 4.66
C PHE A 97 4.35 -15.13 5.24
N SER A 98 5.51 -15.73 4.94
CA SER A 98 6.78 -15.08 5.23
C SER A 98 6.97 -13.86 4.32
N PRO A 99 7.40 -12.71 4.85
CA PRO A 99 7.63 -11.53 4.04
C PRO A 99 8.79 -11.73 3.07
N ILE A 100 8.70 -11.09 1.91
CA ILE A 100 9.78 -11.01 0.93
C ILE A 100 10.59 -9.74 1.24
N TYR A 101 11.90 -9.88 1.46
CA TYR A 101 12.79 -8.76 1.74
C TYR A 101 13.54 -8.36 0.48
N TRP A 102 13.49 -7.07 0.18
CA TRP A 102 14.36 -6.46 -0.83
C TRP A 102 15.52 -5.77 -0.13
N ALA A 103 16.71 -6.35 -0.24
CA ALA A 103 17.93 -5.77 0.30
C ALA A 103 18.72 -5.02 -0.78
N TYR A 104 19.16 -3.79 -0.48
CA TYR A 104 19.98 -2.98 -1.37
C TYR A 104 20.99 -2.14 -0.58
N HIS A 105 22.14 -1.82 -1.21
CA HIS A 105 23.26 -1.13 -0.56
C HIS A 105 23.08 0.38 -0.44
N SER A 106 22.24 0.99 -1.28
CA SER A 106 22.00 2.42 -1.31
C SER A 106 20.56 2.71 -0.95
N GLY A 107 20.34 3.63 -0.06
CA GLY A 107 19.02 4.06 0.34
C GLY A 107 19.08 5.43 0.97
N PHE A 108 17.94 6.11 1.04
CA PHE A 108 17.88 7.36 1.77
C PHE A 108 18.16 7.08 3.26
N PRO A 109 19.15 7.75 3.89
CA PRO A 109 19.45 7.54 5.31
C PRO A 109 18.23 7.91 6.15
N LYS A 110 17.73 6.94 6.92
CA LYS A 110 16.59 7.13 7.84
C LYS A 110 17.03 7.20 9.30
N ALA A 111 18.32 7.50 9.53
CA ALA A 111 18.84 7.70 10.86
C ALA A 111 18.34 9.02 11.45
N LEU A 112 17.83 8.96 12.67
CA LEU A 112 17.52 10.15 13.45
C LEU A 112 18.84 10.82 13.88
N ASP A 113 19.01 12.08 13.56
CA ASP A 113 20.11 12.88 14.09
C ASP A 113 19.78 13.26 15.53
N ILE A 114 20.35 12.53 16.47
CA ILE A 114 20.11 12.69 17.90
C ILE A 114 20.52 14.08 18.38
N SER A 115 21.52 14.69 17.75
CA SER A 115 21.98 16.04 18.14
C SER A 115 20.91 17.12 17.92
N LYS A 116 19.95 16.87 17.04
CA LYS A 116 18.82 17.79 16.78
C LYS A 116 17.59 17.56 17.66
N VAL A 117 17.65 16.58 18.55
CA VAL A 117 16.53 16.17 19.42
C VAL A 117 16.79 16.55 20.88
N ILE A 118 18.03 16.98 21.22
CA ILE A 118 18.47 17.25 22.60
C ILE A 118 18.47 18.76 22.93
N ASP A 119 17.80 19.62 22.17
CA ASP A 119 17.61 21.02 22.51
C ASP A 119 16.33 21.25 23.32
#